data_ad0200515a1e2c7b8ab025343068084b
#
_entry.id   ad0200515a1e2c7b8ab025343068084b
#
_cell.length_a   1.000
_cell.length_b   1.000
_cell.length_c   1.000
_cell.angle_alpha   90.00
_cell.angle_beta   90.00
_cell.angle_gamma   90.00
#
_symmetry.space_group_name_H-M   'P 1'
#
loop_
_entity.id
_entity.type
_entity.pdbx_description
1 polymer ?
#
loop_
_entity_poly.entity_id
_entity_poly.type
_entity_poly.pdbx_seq_one_letter_code
_entity_poly.pdbx_strand_id
1 'polypeptide(L)'
;TDGRSFDAKVVGTDAPSDLAVLKVDGSNLQTLPLADSEKVRVGDVVLAFGNPLGIGQTVTMGIVSAKGRATAVGPANDSYQDFIQTDAPINEGNSGGALVNTQGELIGINSQILSPSGGNIGIGFAIPANMAHNVMTQLIDHGNVRRGLLGVSVQAVTPDIARSLHLDNA
;
A
#
# COMPACT_ATOMS: atom_id res chain seq x y z
N THR A 1 17.40 -14.08 -4.83
CA THR A 1 18.30 -13.01 -5.30
C THR A 1 19.43 -13.65 -6.09
N ASP A 2 19.62 -13.22 -7.31
CA ASP A 2 20.63 -13.70 -8.25
C ASP A 2 21.90 -12.80 -8.28
N GLY A 3 21.96 -11.80 -7.38
CA GLY A 3 23.09 -10.88 -7.25
C GLY A 3 23.23 -9.84 -8.35
N ARG A 4 22.26 -9.73 -9.27
CA ARG A 4 22.29 -8.71 -10.33
C ARG A 4 21.96 -7.33 -9.79
N SER A 5 22.62 -6.31 -10.33
CA SER A 5 22.34 -4.90 -10.09
C SER A 5 21.99 -4.21 -11.40
N PHE A 6 21.05 -3.27 -11.35
CA PHE A 6 20.60 -2.50 -12.49
C PHE A 6 20.54 -1.02 -12.14
N ASP A 7 20.93 -0.18 -13.07
CA ASP A 7 20.66 1.25 -12.96
C ASP A 7 19.16 1.49 -13.13
N ALA A 8 18.59 2.26 -12.22
CA ALA A 8 17.17 2.59 -12.22
C ALA A 8 16.96 4.06 -12.60
N LYS A 9 16.02 4.31 -13.53
CA LYS A 9 15.57 5.64 -13.89
C LYS A 9 14.19 5.90 -13.26
N VAL A 10 14.04 7.03 -12.58
CA VAL A 10 12.74 7.47 -12.09
C VAL A 10 11.88 7.89 -13.28
N VAL A 11 10.75 7.23 -13.48
CA VAL A 11 9.74 7.56 -14.50
C VAL A 11 8.84 8.68 -13.99
N GLY A 12 8.42 8.59 -12.73
CA GLY A 12 7.60 9.59 -12.06
C GLY A 12 7.38 9.25 -10.60
N THR A 13 6.91 10.24 -9.86
CA THR A 13 6.59 10.12 -8.42
C THR A 13 5.23 10.71 -8.13
N ASP A 14 4.55 10.17 -7.12
CA ASP A 14 3.29 10.67 -6.60
C ASP A 14 3.34 10.71 -5.07
N ALA A 15 3.77 11.84 -4.53
CA ALA A 15 3.92 12.01 -3.08
C ALA A 15 2.62 11.80 -2.30
N PRO A 16 1.43 12.22 -2.79
CA PRO A 16 0.17 11.97 -2.07
C PRO A 16 -0.17 10.50 -1.85
N SER A 17 0.28 9.59 -2.71
CA SER A 17 0.10 8.14 -2.55
C SER A 17 1.35 7.41 -2.04
N ASP A 18 2.47 8.13 -1.81
CA ASP A 18 3.77 7.57 -1.41
C ASP A 18 4.31 6.52 -2.41
N LEU A 19 4.14 6.80 -3.71
CA LEU A 19 4.56 5.90 -4.78
C LEU A 19 5.54 6.55 -5.74
N ALA A 20 6.49 5.74 -6.23
CA ALA A 20 7.38 6.08 -7.33
C ALA A 20 7.44 4.94 -8.34
N VAL A 21 7.55 5.27 -9.61
CA VAL A 21 7.78 4.30 -10.69
C VAL A 21 9.22 4.40 -11.13
N LEU A 22 9.92 3.25 -11.07
CA LEU A 22 11.28 3.09 -11.52
C LEU A 22 11.33 2.22 -12.76
N LYS A 23 12.10 2.62 -13.76
CA LYS A 23 12.42 1.83 -14.94
C LYS A 23 13.84 1.30 -14.86
N VAL A 24 13.99 0.00 -15.06
CA VAL A 24 15.29 -0.65 -15.20
C VAL A 24 15.40 -1.31 -16.57
N ASP A 25 16.60 -1.31 -17.15
CA ASP A 25 16.89 -2.03 -18.38
C ASP A 25 17.50 -3.39 -18.01
N GLY A 26 16.64 -4.40 -17.95
CA GLY A 26 17.03 -5.76 -17.58
C GLY A 26 16.28 -6.81 -18.40
N SER A 27 16.95 -7.93 -18.66
CA SER A 27 16.35 -9.10 -19.30
C SER A 27 16.07 -10.18 -18.27
N ASN A 28 15.08 -11.02 -18.55
CA ASN A 28 14.70 -12.17 -17.71
C ASN A 28 14.39 -11.77 -16.25
N LEU A 29 13.66 -10.65 -16.07
CA LEU A 29 13.17 -10.24 -14.75
C LEU A 29 11.89 -11.01 -14.44
N GLN A 30 11.85 -11.58 -13.25
CA GLN A 30 10.63 -12.21 -12.74
C GLN A 30 9.64 -11.14 -12.30
N THR A 31 8.39 -11.28 -12.68
CA THR A 31 7.31 -10.36 -12.31
C THR A 31 6.31 -11.04 -11.39
N LEU A 32 5.65 -10.25 -10.54
CA LEU A 32 4.50 -10.71 -9.76
C LEU A 32 3.21 -10.40 -10.52
N PRO A 33 2.28 -11.37 -10.63
CA PRO A 33 0.94 -11.06 -11.11
C PRO A 33 0.23 -10.15 -10.11
N LEU A 34 -0.59 -9.22 -10.62
CA LEU A 34 -1.40 -8.34 -9.81
C LEU A 34 -2.70 -9.05 -9.44
N ALA A 35 -3.03 -9.09 -8.15
CA ALA A 35 -4.35 -9.47 -7.68
C ALA A 35 -5.30 -8.26 -7.66
N ASP A 36 -6.60 -8.54 -7.69
CA ASP A 36 -7.61 -7.54 -7.41
C ASP A 36 -7.69 -7.29 -5.88
N SER A 37 -7.08 -6.19 -5.42
CA SER A 37 -7.01 -5.85 -3.99
C SER A 37 -8.39 -5.55 -3.37
N GLU A 38 -9.44 -5.29 -4.18
CA GLU A 38 -10.80 -5.14 -3.65
C GLU A 38 -11.37 -6.46 -3.13
N LYS A 39 -10.93 -7.58 -3.69
CA LYS A 39 -11.38 -8.93 -3.29
C LYS A 39 -10.68 -9.49 -2.06
N VAL A 40 -9.60 -8.84 -1.62
CA VAL A 40 -8.88 -9.20 -0.39
C VAL A 40 -9.79 -9.01 0.81
N ARG A 41 -9.79 -9.98 1.72
CA ARG A 41 -10.66 -9.99 2.91
C ARG A 41 -9.83 -9.96 4.19
N VAL A 42 -10.39 -9.39 5.22
CA VAL A 42 -9.84 -9.48 6.58
C VAL A 42 -9.76 -10.95 6.99
N GLY A 43 -8.58 -11.36 7.50
CA GLY A 43 -8.25 -12.75 7.82
C GLY A 43 -7.50 -13.51 6.73
N ASP A 44 -7.41 -12.99 5.49
CA ASP A 44 -6.60 -13.62 4.44
C ASP A 44 -5.11 -13.60 4.84
N VAL A 45 -4.44 -14.74 4.66
CA VAL A 45 -3.00 -14.88 4.95
C VAL A 45 -2.17 -14.14 3.90
N VAL A 46 -1.17 -13.41 4.38
CA VAL A 46 -0.29 -12.59 3.53
C VAL A 46 1.18 -12.79 3.88
N LEU A 47 2.04 -12.58 2.88
CA LEU A 47 3.48 -12.57 3.02
C LEU A 47 4.02 -11.20 2.63
N ALA A 48 4.80 -10.56 3.51
CA ALA A 48 5.46 -9.30 3.23
C ALA A 48 6.94 -9.57 2.90
N PHE A 49 7.36 -9.08 1.74
CA PHE A 49 8.73 -9.18 1.25
C PHE A 49 9.44 -7.84 1.42
N GLY A 50 10.71 -7.88 1.78
CA GLY A 50 11.52 -6.69 1.90
C GLY A 50 13.00 -7.00 2.18
N ASN A 51 13.75 -5.95 2.49
CA ASN A 51 15.14 -6.05 2.91
C ASN A 51 15.34 -5.17 4.17
N PRO A 52 14.78 -5.60 5.32
CA PRO A 52 14.81 -4.83 6.54
C PRO A 52 16.26 -4.54 6.95
N LEU A 53 16.56 -3.29 7.25
CA LEU A 53 17.86 -2.81 7.70
C LEU A 53 19.02 -3.16 6.75
N GLY A 54 18.75 -3.57 5.50
CA GLY A 54 19.77 -3.96 4.53
C GLY A 54 20.48 -5.29 4.83
N ILE A 55 19.95 -6.11 5.73
CA ILE A 55 20.58 -7.39 6.13
C ILE A 55 20.29 -8.54 5.14
N GLY A 56 19.53 -8.29 4.08
CA GLY A 56 19.18 -9.26 3.06
C GLY A 56 17.67 -9.43 2.90
N GLN A 57 17.29 -10.12 1.80
CA GLN A 57 15.89 -10.39 1.50
C GLN A 57 15.23 -11.18 2.63
N THR A 58 14.13 -10.66 3.12
CA THR A 58 13.38 -11.22 4.25
C THR A 58 11.92 -11.36 3.88
N VAL A 59 11.28 -12.43 4.35
CA VAL A 59 9.85 -12.68 4.19
C VAL A 59 9.26 -12.79 5.58
N THR A 60 8.19 -12.05 5.83
CA THR A 60 7.39 -12.16 7.04
C THR A 60 5.97 -12.58 6.69
N MET A 61 5.25 -13.21 7.61
CA MET A 61 3.89 -13.70 7.41
C MET A 61 2.96 -13.10 8.44
N GLY A 62 1.74 -12.83 8.03
CA GLY A 62 0.64 -12.38 8.85
C GLY A 62 -0.68 -12.53 8.12
N ILE A 63 -1.66 -11.74 8.54
CA ILE A 63 -2.98 -11.67 7.91
C ILE A 63 -3.33 -10.23 7.52
N VAL A 64 -4.33 -10.09 6.68
CA VAL A 64 -5.04 -8.81 6.51
C VAL A 64 -5.83 -8.52 7.79
N SER A 65 -5.43 -7.51 8.54
CA SER A 65 -6.07 -7.12 9.80
C SER A 65 -7.24 -6.17 9.58
N ALA A 66 -7.16 -5.31 8.55
CA ALA A 66 -8.22 -4.37 8.16
C ALA A 66 -8.00 -3.86 6.73
N LYS A 67 -9.01 -3.18 6.18
CA LYS A 67 -8.96 -2.48 4.88
C LYS A 67 -9.48 -1.06 5.05
N GLY A 68 -9.22 -0.20 4.07
CA GLY A 68 -9.74 1.17 4.06
C GLY A 68 -9.14 2.04 5.17
N ARG A 69 -7.90 1.78 5.57
CA ARG A 69 -7.27 2.55 6.66
C ARG A 69 -6.64 3.82 6.14
N ALA A 70 -6.92 4.92 6.84
CA ALA A 70 -6.16 6.15 6.77
C ALA A 70 -5.41 6.35 8.08
N THR A 71 -4.15 6.75 8.00
CA THR A 71 -3.32 7.02 9.17
C THR A 71 -3.18 8.52 9.38
N ALA A 72 -2.95 8.95 10.63
CA ALA A 72 -2.64 10.36 10.92
C ALA A 72 -1.19 10.73 10.56
N VAL A 73 -0.44 9.82 9.94
CA VAL A 73 0.96 10.01 9.58
C VAL A 73 1.03 10.55 8.15
N GLY A 74 1.62 11.71 7.98
CA GLY A 74 1.73 12.44 6.72
C GLY A 74 1.00 13.79 6.73
N PRO A 75 1.15 14.61 5.68
CA PRO A 75 0.42 15.88 5.60
C PRO A 75 -1.08 15.60 5.54
N ALA A 76 -1.79 16.02 6.59
CA ALA A 76 -3.18 15.64 6.89
C ALA A 76 -4.23 16.00 5.80
N ASN A 77 -3.88 16.84 4.82
CA ASN A 77 -4.81 17.33 3.81
C ASN A 77 -4.51 16.89 2.37
N ASP A 78 -3.38 16.23 2.11
CA ASP A 78 -2.93 15.92 0.74
C ASP A 78 -2.59 14.43 0.52
N SER A 79 -2.84 13.54 1.50
CA SER A 79 -2.54 12.12 1.33
C SER A 79 -3.78 11.34 0.89
N TYR A 80 -3.60 10.55 -0.17
CA TYR A 80 -4.60 9.58 -0.64
C TYR A 80 -4.29 8.22 -0.03
N GLN A 81 -4.98 7.91 1.06
CA GLN A 81 -4.74 6.71 1.85
C GLN A 81 -5.98 5.80 1.82
N ASP A 82 -5.74 4.54 1.49
CA ASP A 82 -6.74 3.45 1.51
C ASP A 82 -6.02 2.15 1.89
N PHE A 83 -5.23 2.19 2.97
CA PHE A 83 -4.30 1.11 3.28
C PHE A 83 -4.97 -0.21 3.61
N ILE A 84 -4.31 -1.30 3.18
CA ILE A 84 -4.45 -2.63 3.76
C ILE A 84 -3.61 -2.64 5.04
N GLN A 85 -4.23 -2.95 6.17
CA GLN A 85 -3.54 -3.18 7.45
C GLN A 85 -3.19 -4.65 7.59
N THR A 86 -1.96 -4.94 8.06
CA THR A 86 -1.50 -6.31 8.32
C THR A 86 -0.72 -6.37 9.63
N ASP A 87 -0.71 -7.51 10.27
CA ASP A 87 0.16 -7.84 11.40
C ASP A 87 1.46 -8.56 10.99
N ALA A 88 1.63 -8.85 9.68
CA ALA A 88 2.92 -9.27 9.16
C ALA A 88 3.99 -8.25 9.56
N PRO A 89 5.10 -8.66 10.19
CA PRO A 89 6.15 -7.73 10.62
C PRO A 89 6.72 -6.93 9.45
N ILE A 90 6.42 -5.63 9.44
CA ILE A 90 6.99 -4.62 8.53
C ILE A 90 7.88 -3.72 9.37
N ASN A 91 9.11 -3.51 8.94
CA ASN A 91 10.08 -2.62 9.57
C ASN A 91 10.77 -1.77 8.50
N GLU A 92 11.61 -0.83 8.90
CA GLU A 92 12.42 -0.04 8.00
C GLU A 92 13.22 -0.94 7.03
N GLY A 93 13.13 -0.62 5.71
CA GLY A 93 13.69 -1.43 4.62
C GLY A 93 12.70 -2.40 3.97
N ASN A 94 11.51 -2.62 4.55
CA ASN A 94 10.45 -3.37 3.88
C ASN A 94 9.57 -2.47 2.98
N SER A 95 9.60 -1.15 3.18
CA SER A 95 8.85 -0.18 2.36
C SER A 95 9.24 -0.28 0.90
N GLY A 96 8.26 -0.29 -0.01
CA GLY A 96 8.42 -0.55 -1.44
C GLY A 96 8.47 -2.03 -1.80
N GLY A 97 8.59 -2.93 -0.83
CA GLY A 97 8.49 -4.37 -1.02
C GLY A 97 7.07 -4.86 -1.24
N ALA A 98 6.93 -6.09 -1.69
CA ALA A 98 5.63 -6.68 -2.03
C ALA A 98 4.90 -7.21 -0.79
N LEU A 99 3.59 -6.98 -0.72
CA LEU A 99 2.64 -7.76 0.08
C LEU A 99 1.90 -8.70 -0.88
N VAL A 100 2.01 -10.00 -0.67
CA VAL A 100 1.41 -11.01 -1.57
C VAL A 100 0.45 -11.92 -0.82
N ASN A 101 -0.49 -12.50 -1.56
CA ASN A 101 -1.37 -13.56 -1.08
C ASN A 101 -0.69 -14.94 -1.16
N THR A 102 -1.40 -15.99 -0.73
CA THR A 102 -0.90 -17.38 -0.76
C THR A 102 -0.78 -17.96 -2.17
N GLN A 103 -1.31 -17.31 -3.18
CA GLN A 103 -1.16 -17.67 -4.60
C GLN A 103 0.09 -17.01 -5.24
N GLY A 104 0.82 -16.17 -4.49
CA GLY A 104 1.98 -15.43 -4.98
C GLY A 104 1.61 -14.21 -5.83
N GLU A 105 0.40 -13.69 -5.69
CA GLU A 105 -0.07 -12.50 -6.39
C GLU A 105 0.11 -11.26 -5.52
N LEU A 106 0.48 -10.13 -6.13
CA LEU A 106 0.66 -8.85 -5.45
C LEU A 106 -0.69 -8.26 -5.05
N ILE A 107 -0.92 -8.10 -3.74
CA ILE A 107 -2.11 -7.45 -3.19
C ILE A 107 -1.83 -6.03 -2.68
N GLY A 108 -0.56 -5.70 -2.44
CA GLY A 108 -0.18 -4.36 -2.00
C GLY A 108 1.32 -4.12 -2.02
N ILE A 109 1.70 -2.86 -1.83
CA ILE A 109 3.08 -2.40 -1.65
C ILE A 109 3.25 -1.99 -0.19
N ASN A 110 4.20 -2.62 0.51
CA ASN A 110 4.51 -2.25 1.89
C ASN A 110 4.93 -0.77 1.96
N SER A 111 4.37 0.00 2.87
CA SER A 111 4.62 1.43 2.96
C SER A 111 5.12 1.82 4.35
N GLN A 112 4.30 1.72 5.37
CA GLN A 112 4.63 2.27 6.69
C GLN A 112 4.13 1.39 7.83
N ILE A 113 4.58 1.72 9.04
CA ILE A 113 4.08 1.15 10.29
C ILE A 113 3.51 2.25 11.19
N LEU A 114 2.56 1.90 12.04
CA LEU A 114 2.20 2.72 13.18
C LEU A 114 2.97 2.21 14.40
N SER A 115 3.92 3.00 14.88
CA SER A 115 4.77 2.59 15.99
C SER A 115 5.24 3.79 16.82
N PRO A 116 4.99 3.81 18.13
CA PRO A 116 5.53 4.83 19.02
C PRO A 116 7.03 4.75 19.22
N SER A 117 7.63 3.56 19.02
CA SER A 117 9.04 3.28 19.30
C SER A 117 9.88 3.01 18.05
N GLY A 118 9.30 3.09 16.86
CA GLY A 118 9.97 2.83 15.59
C GLY A 118 10.05 1.36 15.16
N GLY A 119 9.75 0.41 16.05
CA GLY A 119 9.66 -1.03 15.71
C GLY A 119 8.22 -1.48 15.45
N ASN A 120 8.05 -2.56 14.69
CA ASN A 120 6.73 -3.13 14.43
C ASN A 120 6.07 -3.63 15.73
N ILE A 121 4.81 -3.25 15.95
CA ILE A 121 3.97 -3.67 17.07
C ILE A 121 2.73 -4.47 16.62
N GLY A 122 2.78 -5.05 15.41
CA GLY A 122 1.65 -5.75 14.81
C GLY A 122 0.71 -4.85 14.01
N ILE A 123 1.16 -3.64 13.64
CA ILE A 123 0.38 -2.69 12.84
C ILE A 123 1.25 -2.17 11.70
N GLY A 124 1.17 -2.85 10.56
CA GLY A 124 1.78 -2.46 9.30
C GLY A 124 0.74 -2.09 8.27
N PHE A 125 1.13 -1.30 7.27
CA PHE A 125 0.26 -0.79 6.22
C PHE A 125 0.89 -1.02 4.85
N ALA A 126 0.05 -1.41 3.90
CA ALA A 126 0.42 -1.55 2.50
C ALA A 126 -0.56 -0.78 1.61
N ILE A 127 -0.04 -0.16 0.56
CA ILE A 127 -0.82 0.51 -0.49
C ILE A 127 -1.46 -0.59 -1.34
N PRO A 128 -2.79 -0.59 -1.56
CA PRO A 128 -3.47 -1.62 -2.35
C PRO A 128 -2.93 -1.73 -3.78
N ALA A 129 -2.85 -2.95 -4.31
CA ALA A 129 -2.32 -3.19 -5.65
C ALA A 129 -3.11 -2.46 -6.75
N ASN A 130 -4.45 -2.35 -6.62
CA ASN A 130 -5.27 -1.60 -7.57
C ASN A 130 -4.92 -0.11 -7.59
N MET A 131 -4.69 0.49 -6.42
CA MET A 131 -4.23 1.88 -6.31
C MET A 131 -2.84 2.04 -6.93
N ALA A 132 -1.89 1.16 -6.56
CA ALA A 132 -0.53 1.20 -7.11
C ALA A 132 -0.50 1.06 -8.63
N HIS A 133 -1.31 0.16 -9.18
CA HIS A 133 -1.45 -0.02 -10.63
C HIS A 133 -2.01 1.23 -11.33
N ASN A 134 -3.05 1.85 -10.76
CA ASN A 134 -3.64 3.08 -11.31
C ASN A 134 -2.61 4.23 -11.33
N VAL A 135 -1.90 4.45 -10.22
CA VAL A 135 -0.85 5.47 -10.11
C VAL A 135 0.28 5.19 -11.10
N MET A 136 0.77 3.95 -11.16
CA MET A 136 1.80 3.53 -12.09
C MET A 136 1.41 3.81 -13.55
N THR A 137 0.21 3.43 -13.96
CA THR A 137 -0.29 3.65 -15.32
C THR A 137 -0.31 5.13 -15.67
N GLN A 138 -0.85 5.98 -14.78
CA GLN A 138 -0.88 7.42 -15.03
C GLN A 138 0.52 8.06 -15.09
N LEU A 139 1.44 7.63 -14.23
CA LEU A 139 2.82 8.11 -14.26
C LEU A 139 3.55 7.71 -15.54
N ILE A 140 3.31 6.51 -16.06
CA ILE A 140 3.89 6.04 -17.33
C ILE A 140 3.30 6.81 -18.51
N ASP A 141 1.97 6.96 -18.56
CA ASP A 141 1.26 7.52 -19.72
C ASP A 141 1.33 9.06 -19.76
N HIS A 142 1.34 9.71 -18.61
CA HIS A 142 1.17 11.16 -18.51
C HIS A 142 2.25 11.88 -17.70
N GLY A 143 3.13 11.16 -17.02
CA GLY A 143 4.17 11.72 -16.15
C GLY A 143 3.64 12.31 -14.83
N ASN A 144 2.33 12.32 -14.62
CA ASN A 144 1.69 12.81 -13.40
C ASN A 144 0.38 12.08 -13.13
N VAL A 145 -0.06 12.12 -11.87
CA VAL A 145 -1.36 11.55 -11.45
C VAL A 145 -2.41 12.66 -11.42
N ARG A 146 -3.50 12.45 -12.15
CA ARG A 146 -4.65 13.36 -12.20
C ARG A 146 -5.73 12.88 -11.26
N ARG A 147 -6.19 13.76 -10.38
CA ARG A 147 -7.26 13.48 -9.42
C ARG A 147 -8.41 14.45 -9.63
N GLY A 148 -9.63 13.92 -9.62
CA GLY A 148 -10.84 14.74 -9.63
C GLY A 148 -11.10 15.35 -8.25
N LEU A 149 -11.58 16.58 -8.21
CA LEU A 149 -12.08 17.24 -7.00
C LEU A 149 -13.59 17.31 -7.07
N LEU A 150 -14.28 16.70 -6.11
CA LEU A 150 -15.76 16.80 -6.03
C LEU A 150 -16.22 18.06 -5.29
N GLY A 151 -15.33 18.75 -4.58
CA GLY A 151 -15.68 19.96 -3.82
C GLY A 151 -16.68 19.72 -2.69
N VAL A 152 -16.66 18.54 -2.07
CA VAL A 152 -17.56 18.16 -0.98
C VAL A 152 -16.76 17.92 0.29
N SER A 153 -17.39 18.15 1.45
CA SER A 153 -16.87 17.73 2.74
C SER A 153 -17.67 16.51 3.19
N VAL A 154 -16.97 15.46 3.59
CA VAL A 154 -17.59 14.22 4.08
C VAL A 154 -17.22 13.97 5.54
N GLN A 155 -18.14 13.34 6.27
CA GLN A 155 -17.90 12.89 7.63
C GLN A 155 -18.50 11.51 7.84
N ALA A 156 -17.97 10.77 8.81
CA ALA A 156 -18.53 9.48 9.19
C ALA A 156 -19.98 9.67 9.72
N VAL A 157 -20.87 8.77 9.30
CA VAL A 157 -22.23 8.71 9.84
C VAL A 157 -22.16 8.07 11.22
N THR A 158 -22.30 8.88 12.26
CA THR A 158 -22.40 8.37 13.63
C THR A 158 -23.83 7.86 13.90
N PRO A 159 -24.05 7.02 14.94
CA PRO A 159 -25.39 6.58 15.32
C PRO A 159 -26.39 7.73 15.57
N ASP A 160 -25.91 8.89 16.05
CA ASP A 160 -26.75 10.07 16.28
C ASP A 160 -27.17 10.72 14.93
N ILE A 161 -26.23 10.84 14.00
CA ILE A 161 -26.50 11.34 12.64
C ILE A 161 -27.46 10.39 11.93
N ALA A 162 -27.23 9.07 11.99
CA ALA A 162 -28.08 8.06 11.39
C ALA A 162 -29.53 8.21 11.90
N ARG A 163 -29.71 8.34 13.22
CA ARG A 163 -31.05 8.54 13.82
C ARG A 163 -31.72 9.83 13.33
N SER A 164 -30.96 10.92 13.26
CA SER A 164 -31.51 12.22 12.80
C SER A 164 -31.91 12.21 11.32
N LEU A 165 -31.23 11.41 10.51
CA LEU A 165 -31.49 11.26 9.06
C LEU A 165 -32.42 10.08 8.73
N HIS A 166 -32.94 9.37 9.74
CA HIS A 166 -33.80 8.19 9.58
C HIS A 166 -33.16 7.10 8.72
N LEU A 167 -31.85 6.85 8.89
CA LEU A 167 -31.12 5.76 8.22
C LEU A 167 -31.25 4.46 9.03
N ASP A 168 -31.57 3.37 8.35
CA ASP A 168 -31.82 2.07 8.99
C ASP A 168 -30.53 1.39 9.49
N ASN A 169 -29.34 1.78 8.98
CA ASN A 169 -28.03 1.25 9.37
C ASN A 169 -26.98 2.36 9.36
N ALA A 170 -26.15 2.42 10.40
CA ALA A 170 -24.97 3.27 10.52
C ALA A 170 -23.78 2.45 11.04
#